data_b0791a525aa726d85434b3b09db995a7
#
_entry.id   b0791a525aa726d85434b3b09db995a7
#
_cell.length_a   1.000
_cell.length_b   1.000
_cell.length_c   1.000
_cell.angle_alpha   90.00
_cell.angle_beta   90.00
_cell.angle_gamma   90.00
#
_symmetry.space_group_name_H-M   'P 1'
#
loop_
_entity.id
_entity.type
_entity.pdbx_description
1 polymer ?
#
loop_
_entity_poly.entity_id
_entity_poly.type
_entity_poly.pdbx_seq_one_letter_code
_entity_poly.pdbx_strand_id
1 'polypeptide(L)'
;MQRQFSSPLDILAVTLSLAKPAHAAPTARNLACRPWAGTLLLAALAWQAPAQAQAQAQAQAQATPLTVELIASQGRLTAGQPAAQALNLRGTWLRPGGDVVRGELLSEDKFSQRGGVAAVGYTAVLSPDWVAAGTLALGTGGPNWANQRIDLELSRSWGEARSLVTRAALYKAWFDDRRSDRGLRLALAAYLPGSLVLEAGSALNLSQPGAVHSAMPFASATLGRDGEQYLSLRVSRGSEAYLATVGGPQPVQFDSHSVGVNWRRWVGPQWGFIAQAEQYGNPSYRRTTLGAGLFAQW
;
A
#
# COMPACT_ATOMS: atom_id res chain seq x y z
N MET A 1 -6.83 -15.96 -24.50
CA MET A 1 -5.92 -15.91 -23.36
C MET A 1 -5.96 -14.49 -22.80
N GLN A 2 -6.68 -14.28 -21.73
CA GLN A 2 -6.89 -12.96 -21.12
C GLN A 2 -5.81 -12.71 -20.08
N ARG A 3 -5.19 -11.55 -20.16
CA ARG A 3 -4.08 -11.15 -19.31
C ARG A 3 -4.51 -10.01 -18.41
N GLN A 4 -4.25 -10.15 -17.14
CA GLN A 4 -4.53 -9.15 -16.14
C GLN A 4 -3.27 -8.64 -15.47
N PHE A 5 -3.27 -7.36 -15.21
CA PHE A 5 -2.24 -6.66 -14.46
C PHE A 5 -2.78 -6.31 -13.08
N SER A 6 -2.51 -7.14 -12.09
CA SER A 6 -2.36 -6.66 -10.73
C SER A 6 -0.88 -6.37 -10.54
N SER A 7 -0.51 -5.11 -10.50
CA SER A 7 0.86 -4.72 -10.19
C SER A 7 1.18 -5.17 -8.77
N PRO A 8 2.29 -5.92 -8.52
CA PRO A 8 2.74 -6.21 -7.16
C PRO A 8 3.00 -4.95 -6.34
N LEU A 9 3.20 -3.80 -7.00
CA LEU A 9 3.44 -2.52 -6.35
C LEU A 9 2.18 -1.85 -5.78
N ASP A 10 0.97 -2.26 -6.16
CA ASP A 10 -0.26 -1.79 -5.52
C ASP A 10 -0.39 -2.28 -4.07
N ILE A 11 0.29 -3.36 -3.72
CA ILE A 11 0.36 -3.89 -2.35
C ILE A 11 1.33 -3.06 -1.49
N LEU A 12 2.36 -2.44 -2.10
CA LEU A 12 3.35 -1.60 -1.40
C LEU A 12 2.77 -0.30 -0.83
N ALA A 13 1.66 0.19 -1.36
CA ALA A 13 1.06 1.46 -0.93
C ALA A 13 0.36 1.38 0.44
N VAL A 14 0.09 0.19 0.98
CA VAL A 14 -0.66 0.02 2.23
C VAL A 14 0.22 0.14 3.49
N THR A 15 1.56 0.06 3.36
CA THR A 15 2.46 -0.02 4.52
C THR A 15 3.24 1.28 4.78
N LEU A 16 2.82 2.42 4.24
CA LEU A 16 3.37 3.73 4.63
C LEU A 16 2.70 4.24 5.92
N SER A 17 3.06 3.66 7.07
CA SER A 17 2.95 4.37 8.34
C SER A 17 4.05 5.44 8.35
N LEU A 18 3.72 6.65 7.94
CA LEU A 18 4.61 7.80 8.09
C LEU A 18 4.81 8.04 9.59
N ALA A 19 6.03 7.85 10.07
CA ALA A 19 6.44 8.27 11.39
C ALA A 19 6.13 9.78 11.54
N LYS A 20 5.25 10.11 12.46
CA LYS A 20 4.86 11.49 12.77
C LYS A 20 6.03 12.17 13.48
N PRO A 21 6.60 13.26 12.98
CA PRO A 21 7.66 13.95 13.71
C PRO A 21 7.11 14.54 15.01
N ALA A 22 7.90 14.42 16.08
CA ALA A 22 7.59 14.95 17.42
C ALA A 22 7.56 16.48 17.38
N HIS A 23 6.47 17.10 17.84
CA HIS A 23 6.39 18.53 18.08
C HIS A 23 6.66 18.87 19.53
N ALA A 24 7.49 19.89 19.73
CA ALA A 24 7.70 20.55 21.02
C ALA A 24 6.40 21.24 21.47
N ALA A 25 6.04 21.06 22.73
CA ALA A 25 4.85 21.61 23.35
C ALA A 25 5.01 23.13 23.61
N PRO A 26 3.96 23.95 23.39
CA PRO A 26 3.91 25.32 23.89
C PRO A 26 3.56 25.31 25.37
N THR A 27 4.27 26.13 26.13
CA THR A 27 4.09 26.39 27.57
C THR A 27 2.69 26.97 27.86
N ALA A 28 1.96 26.32 28.76
CA ALA A 28 0.66 26.77 29.25
C ALA A 28 0.78 28.00 30.17
N ARG A 29 0.01 29.05 29.85
CA ARG A 29 -0.30 30.16 30.76
C ARG A 29 -1.57 29.83 31.55
N ASN A 30 -1.47 29.92 32.89
CA ASN A 30 -2.54 29.73 33.85
C ASN A 30 -3.66 30.76 33.67
N LEU A 31 -4.91 30.29 33.58
CA LEU A 31 -6.12 31.04 33.86
C LEU A 31 -7.06 30.20 34.73
N ALA A 32 -7.26 30.67 35.94
CA ALA A 32 -8.15 30.11 36.93
C ALA A 32 -9.61 30.51 36.64
N CYS A 33 -10.57 29.56 36.64
CA CYS A 33 -11.99 29.81 36.89
C CYS A 33 -12.78 28.54 37.27
N ARG A 34 -13.64 28.68 38.18
CA ARG A 34 -14.55 27.96 39.07
C ARG A 34 -15.31 26.72 38.55
N PRO A 35 -15.84 25.86 39.44
CA PRO A 35 -16.17 24.46 39.10
C PRO A 35 -17.64 24.25 38.72
N TRP A 36 -17.84 23.40 37.70
CA TRP A 36 -19.11 22.73 37.42
C TRP A 36 -18.82 21.21 37.40
N ALA A 37 -19.39 20.48 38.32
CA ALA A 37 -19.06 19.09 38.64
C ALA A 37 -19.49 18.05 37.59
N GLY A 38 -20.15 18.44 36.52
CA GLY A 38 -20.59 17.52 35.45
C GLY A 38 -19.65 17.39 34.25
N THR A 39 -18.67 18.26 34.11
CA THR A 39 -17.79 18.35 32.93
C THR A 39 -16.42 17.66 33.14
N LEU A 40 -16.12 17.23 34.34
CA LEU A 40 -14.80 16.69 34.71
C LEU A 40 -14.55 15.26 34.18
N LEU A 41 -15.59 14.47 33.91
CA LEU A 41 -15.41 13.09 33.37
C LEU A 41 -15.07 13.07 31.87
N LEU A 42 -15.55 14.02 31.09
CA LEU A 42 -15.21 14.14 29.69
C LEU A 42 -13.85 14.83 29.47
N ALA A 43 -13.46 15.73 30.38
CA ALA A 43 -12.16 16.40 30.35
C ALA A 43 -11.00 15.45 30.72
N ALA A 44 -11.24 14.47 31.62
CA ALA A 44 -10.22 13.48 31.98
C ALA A 44 -9.89 12.51 30.85
N LEU A 45 -10.86 12.20 29.97
CA LEU A 45 -10.63 11.39 28.78
C LEU A 45 -9.88 12.14 27.66
N ALA A 46 -10.06 13.46 27.58
CA ALA A 46 -9.37 14.29 26.60
C ALA A 46 -7.89 14.56 26.95
N TRP A 47 -7.52 14.48 28.25
CA TRP A 47 -6.15 14.71 28.70
C TRP A 47 -5.23 13.47 28.59
N GLN A 48 -5.79 12.29 28.39
CA GLN A 48 -5.00 11.06 28.14
C GLN A 48 -4.52 10.95 26.68
N ALA A 49 -5.16 11.67 25.76
CA ALA A 49 -4.78 11.63 24.34
C ALA A 49 -3.36 12.13 24.04
N PRO A 50 -2.83 13.23 24.66
CA PRO A 50 -1.46 13.66 24.40
C PRO A 50 -0.40 12.73 25.02
N ALA A 51 -0.67 12.12 26.18
CA ALA A 51 0.25 11.17 26.79
C ALA A 51 0.39 9.87 25.99
N GLN A 52 -0.71 9.39 25.39
CA GLN A 52 -0.67 8.24 24.50
C GLN A 52 0.02 8.56 23.17
N ALA A 53 -0.15 9.77 22.63
CA ALA A 53 0.57 10.20 21.44
C ALA A 53 2.09 10.35 21.70
N GLN A 54 2.49 10.81 22.88
CA GLN A 54 3.90 10.87 23.29
C GLN A 54 4.48 9.47 23.55
N ALA A 55 3.74 8.55 24.18
CA ALA A 55 4.15 7.17 24.36
C ALA A 55 4.28 6.44 23.03
N GLN A 56 3.40 6.72 22.06
CA GLN A 56 3.50 6.20 20.70
C GLN A 56 4.69 6.79 19.92
N ALA A 57 5.00 8.07 20.09
CA ALA A 57 6.17 8.69 19.50
C ALA A 57 7.47 8.15 20.11
N GLN A 58 7.49 7.84 21.40
CA GLN A 58 8.62 7.19 22.08
C GLN A 58 8.75 5.70 21.72
N ALA A 59 7.65 4.99 21.53
CA ALA A 59 7.67 3.62 21.00
C ALA A 59 8.13 3.56 19.54
N GLN A 60 7.82 4.59 18.74
CA GLN A 60 8.32 4.75 17.37
C GLN A 60 9.82 5.13 17.32
N ALA A 61 10.35 5.77 18.36
CA ALA A 61 11.80 6.03 18.49
C ALA A 61 12.60 4.74 18.76
N GLN A 62 11.94 3.66 19.13
CA GLN A 62 12.49 2.29 19.21
C GLN A 62 12.11 1.45 17.99
N ALA A 63 11.64 2.08 16.91
CA ALA A 63 11.33 1.38 15.67
C ALA A 63 12.57 0.62 15.21
N THR A 64 12.43 -0.68 15.10
CA THR A 64 13.47 -1.58 14.61
C THR A 64 13.86 -1.15 13.19
N PRO A 65 15.14 -0.88 12.92
CA PRO A 65 15.54 -0.27 11.66
C PRO A 65 15.34 -1.16 10.45
N LEU A 66 15.21 -2.47 10.65
CA LEU A 66 15.06 -3.44 9.57
C LEU A 66 13.85 -4.36 9.81
N THR A 67 13.00 -4.50 8.80
CA THR A 67 11.92 -5.48 8.76
C THR A 67 12.08 -6.36 7.53
N VAL A 68 11.94 -7.68 7.68
CA VAL A 68 11.91 -8.64 6.58
C VAL A 68 10.60 -9.44 6.65
N GLU A 69 9.97 -9.63 5.50
CA GLU A 69 8.70 -10.34 5.36
C GLU A 69 8.81 -11.42 4.29
N LEU A 70 8.26 -12.59 4.55
CA LEU A 70 8.12 -13.67 3.57
C LEU A 70 6.65 -14.07 3.52
N ILE A 71 6.05 -13.98 2.33
CA ILE A 71 4.61 -14.24 2.12
C ILE A 71 4.47 -15.23 0.97
N ALA A 72 3.75 -16.33 1.22
CA ALA A 72 3.29 -17.25 0.19
C ALA A 72 1.80 -17.07 -0.06
N SER A 73 1.37 -17.13 -1.32
CA SER A 73 -0.04 -17.00 -1.67
C SER A 73 -0.44 -17.98 -2.78
N GLN A 74 -1.73 -18.34 -2.77
CA GLN A 74 -2.35 -19.18 -3.78
C GLN A 74 -3.67 -18.55 -4.23
N GLY A 75 -3.85 -18.45 -5.55
CA GLY A 75 -5.06 -17.95 -6.19
C GLY A 75 -5.80 -19.05 -6.95
N ARG A 76 -7.08 -19.21 -6.69
CA ARG A 76 -7.98 -20.05 -7.50
C ARG A 76 -8.71 -19.16 -8.51
N LEU A 77 -8.66 -19.57 -9.78
CA LEU A 77 -9.33 -18.88 -10.87
C LEU A 77 -10.49 -19.73 -11.38
N THR A 78 -11.59 -19.08 -11.75
CA THR A 78 -12.71 -19.73 -12.46
C THR A 78 -12.44 -19.85 -13.97
N ALA A 79 -13.39 -20.35 -14.74
CA ALA A 79 -13.32 -20.46 -16.20
C ALA A 79 -12.17 -21.37 -16.70
N GLY A 80 -11.84 -22.42 -15.95
CA GLY A 80 -10.82 -23.38 -16.35
C GLY A 80 -9.37 -22.85 -16.36
N GLN A 81 -9.15 -21.70 -15.78
CA GLN A 81 -7.78 -21.13 -15.67
C GLN A 81 -6.97 -21.88 -14.60
N PRO A 82 -5.67 -22.09 -14.83
CA PRO A 82 -4.79 -22.72 -13.82
C PRO A 82 -4.70 -21.84 -12.58
N ALA A 83 -4.45 -22.49 -11.43
CA ALA A 83 -4.21 -21.79 -10.18
C ALA A 83 -2.99 -20.88 -10.29
N ALA A 84 -3.03 -19.73 -9.62
CA ALA A 84 -1.90 -18.84 -9.46
C ALA A 84 -1.19 -19.16 -8.13
N GLN A 85 0.13 -18.99 -8.09
CA GLN A 85 0.93 -19.14 -6.87
C GLN A 85 1.97 -18.02 -6.85
N ALA A 86 2.27 -17.49 -5.66
CA ALA A 86 3.33 -16.52 -5.52
C ALA A 86 4.08 -16.67 -4.21
N LEU A 87 5.38 -16.36 -4.26
CA LEU A 87 6.25 -16.19 -3.11
C LEU A 87 6.85 -14.78 -3.18
N ASN A 88 6.70 -14.02 -2.11
CA ASN A 88 7.14 -12.65 -2.02
C ASN A 88 8.04 -12.47 -0.80
N LEU A 89 9.27 -12.00 -1.01
CA LEU A 89 10.22 -11.58 0.01
C LEU A 89 10.34 -10.05 -0.03
N ARG A 90 10.14 -9.40 1.10
CA ARG A 90 10.25 -7.94 1.24
C ARG A 90 11.21 -7.58 2.36
N GLY A 91 11.96 -6.51 2.14
CA GLY A 91 12.80 -5.88 3.13
C GLY A 91 12.46 -4.39 3.24
N THR A 92 12.38 -3.87 4.46
CA THR A 92 12.19 -2.43 4.72
C THR A 92 13.23 -1.99 5.74
N TRP A 93 14.04 -1.03 5.40
CA TRP A 93 15.05 -0.45 6.27
C TRP A 93 14.74 1.02 6.54
N LEU A 94 14.42 1.32 7.79
CA LEU A 94 14.23 2.69 8.28
C LEU A 94 15.60 3.29 8.63
N ARG A 95 15.99 4.34 7.93
CA ARG A 95 17.24 5.04 8.15
C ARG A 95 17.11 6.12 9.25
N PRO A 96 18.22 6.47 9.92
CA PRO A 96 18.25 7.67 10.74
C PRO A 96 17.79 8.89 9.93
N GLY A 97 16.87 9.69 10.48
CA GLY A 97 16.28 10.83 9.76
C GLY A 97 14.88 10.55 9.16
N GLY A 98 14.43 9.29 9.17
CA GLY A 98 13.08 8.91 8.74
C GLY A 98 12.98 8.44 7.29
N ASP A 99 14.07 8.47 6.54
CA ASP A 99 14.11 7.90 5.18
C ASP A 99 13.95 6.38 5.20
N VAL A 100 13.35 5.81 4.15
CA VAL A 100 13.09 4.38 4.06
C VAL A 100 13.65 3.81 2.76
N VAL A 101 14.43 2.72 2.87
CA VAL A 101 14.82 1.87 1.74
C VAL A 101 13.95 0.63 1.75
N ARG A 102 13.49 0.22 0.58
CA ARG A 102 12.71 -1.02 0.39
C ARG A 102 13.31 -1.88 -0.68
N GLY A 103 13.24 -3.19 -0.47
CA GLY A 103 13.56 -4.19 -1.46
C GLY A 103 12.42 -5.20 -1.57
N GLU A 104 12.18 -5.71 -2.77
CA GLU A 104 11.18 -6.75 -3.01
C GLU A 104 11.67 -7.75 -4.04
N LEU A 105 11.44 -9.04 -3.76
CA LEU A 105 11.63 -10.15 -4.71
C LEU A 105 10.32 -10.93 -4.76
N LEU A 106 9.73 -11.00 -5.94
CA LEU A 106 8.51 -11.75 -6.21
C LEU A 106 8.82 -12.87 -7.21
N SER A 107 8.37 -14.09 -6.90
CA SER A 107 8.26 -15.20 -7.86
C SER A 107 6.78 -15.57 -7.97
N GLU A 108 6.24 -15.62 -9.18
CA GLU A 108 4.81 -15.84 -9.40
C GLU A 108 4.57 -16.75 -10.59
N ASP A 109 3.67 -17.73 -10.40
CA ASP A 109 3.09 -18.54 -11.47
C ASP A 109 1.65 -18.09 -11.69
N LYS A 110 1.31 -17.65 -12.89
CA LYS A 110 -0.06 -17.28 -13.28
C LYS A 110 -0.30 -17.49 -14.77
N PHE A 111 -1.50 -17.92 -15.12
CA PHE A 111 -1.89 -18.18 -16.53
C PHE A 111 -0.92 -19.12 -17.26
N SER A 112 -0.45 -20.18 -16.58
CA SER A 112 0.57 -21.13 -17.08
C SER A 112 1.91 -20.50 -17.45
N GLN A 113 2.23 -19.34 -16.89
CA GLN A 113 3.51 -18.67 -17.07
C GLN A 113 4.14 -18.39 -15.73
N ARG A 114 5.44 -18.59 -15.66
CA ARG A 114 6.26 -18.26 -14.49
C ARG A 114 7.07 -17.01 -14.74
N GLY A 115 7.09 -16.12 -13.77
CA GLY A 115 7.88 -14.91 -13.82
C GLY A 115 8.29 -14.43 -12.44
N GLY A 116 9.09 -13.39 -12.43
CA GLY A 116 9.55 -12.76 -11.21
C GLY A 116 9.75 -11.27 -11.38
N VAL A 117 9.78 -10.57 -10.25
CA VAL A 117 10.07 -9.14 -10.17
C VAL A 117 11.06 -8.90 -9.05
N ALA A 118 12.08 -8.10 -9.33
CA ALA A 118 12.96 -7.51 -8.33
C ALA A 118 12.72 -6.00 -8.31
N ALA A 119 12.50 -5.43 -7.13
CA ALA A 119 12.29 -3.99 -7.00
C ALA A 119 13.12 -3.40 -5.86
N VAL A 120 13.52 -2.14 -6.04
CA VAL A 120 14.13 -1.31 -5.00
C VAL A 120 13.43 0.04 -4.96
N GLY A 121 13.12 0.51 -3.77
CA GLY A 121 12.47 1.80 -3.54
C GLY A 121 13.21 2.61 -2.48
N TYR A 122 13.12 3.93 -2.63
CA TYR A 122 13.62 4.89 -1.67
C TYR A 122 12.54 5.93 -1.37
N THR A 123 12.30 6.19 -0.09
CA THR A 123 11.41 7.24 0.38
C THR A 123 12.23 8.25 1.15
N ALA A 124 12.18 9.50 0.75
CA ALA A 124 12.87 10.63 1.36
C ALA A 124 11.90 11.54 2.09
N VAL A 125 12.20 11.90 3.33
CA VAL A 125 11.51 12.94 4.08
C VAL A 125 12.13 14.29 3.70
N LEU A 126 11.47 15.02 2.79
CA LEU A 126 11.97 16.30 2.27
C LEU A 126 11.78 17.44 3.28
N SER A 127 10.69 17.39 4.01
CA SER A 127 10.36 18.33 5.08
C SER A 127 9.32 17.69 6.01
N PRO A 128 8.95 18.34 7.12
CA PRO A 128 7.89 17.83 7.98
C PRO A 128 6.55 17.55 7.28
N ASP A 129 6.27 18.23 6.16
CA ASP A 129 5.00 18.10 5.44
C ASP A 129 5.14 17.36 4.10
N TRP A 130 6.37 17.23 3.57
CA TRP A 130 6.59 16.68 2.25
C TRP A 130 7.45 15.42 2.29
N VAL A 131 6.97 14.38 1.62
CA VAL A 131 7.66 13.11 1.42
C VAL A 131 7.67 12.77 -0.07
N ALA A 132 8.82 12.41 -0.60
CA ALA A 132 8.97 11.88 -1.95
C ALA A 132 9.38 10.42 -1.92
N ALA A 133 8.91 9.63 -2.88
CA ALA A 133 9.34 8.25 -3.05
C ALA A 133 9.62 7.95 -4.52
N GLY A 134 10.58 7.05 -4.75
CA GLY A 134 10.87 6.49 -6.07
C GLY A 134 11.07 4.99 -5.96
N THR A 135 10.62 4.23 -6.98
CA THR A 135 10.81 2.79 -7.07
C THR A 135 11.24 2.42 -8.47
N LEU A 136 12.21 1.53 -8.58
CA LEU A 136 12.63 0.88 -9.81
C LEU A 136 12.35 -0.62 -9.67
N ALA A 137 11.69 -1.21 -10.66
CA ALA A 137 11.44 -2.64 -10.71
C ALA A 137 11.88 -3.23 -12.05
N LEU A 138 12.43 -4.45 -11.99
CA LEU A 138 12.84 -5.27 -13.13
C LEU A 138 12.08 -6.58 -13.07
N GLY A 139 11.47 -6.98 -14.18
CA GLY A 139 10.69 -8.21 -14.27
C GLY A 139 11.19 -9.15 -15.35
N THR A 140 10.89 -10.42 -15.16
CA THR A 140 11.19 -11.52 -16.12
C THR A 140 9.97 -12.43 -16.22
N GLY A 141 9.91 -13.29 -17.25
CA GLY A 141 8.87 -14.33 -17.35
C GLY A 141 7.81 -14.05 -18.42
N GLY A 142 8.06 -13.09 -19.29
CA GLY A 142 7.23 -12.80 -20.45
C GLY A 142 6.18 -11.73 -20.20
N PRO A 143 5.17 -11.64 -21.06
CA PRO A 143 4.33 -10.45 -21.18
C PRO A 143 3.35 -10.19 -20.02
N ASN A 144 3.31 -11.05 -19.02
CA ASN A 144 2.51 -10.81 -17.80
C ASN A 144 3.23 -9.96 -16.76
N TRP A 145 4.53 -9.68 -16.95
CA TRP A 145 5.35 -8.85 -16.07
C TRP A 145 5.99 -7.73 -16.86
N ALA A 146 6.04 -6.54 -16.29
CA ALA A 146 6.81 -5.46 -16.89
C ALA A 146 8.30 -5.78 -16.78
N ASN A 147 9.05 -5.66 -17.87
CA ASN A 147 10.51 -5.82 -17.86
C ASN A 147 11.18 -4.76 -17.02
N GLN A 148 10.66 -3.54 -17.12
CA GLN A 148 11.11 -2.39 -16.37
C GLN A 148 9.91 -1.57 -15.95
N ARG A 149 9.96 -1.05 -14.72
CA ARG A 149 8.99 -0.10 -14.22
C ARG A 149 9.64 0.93 -13.33
N ILE A 150 9.23 2.18 -13.48
CA ILE A 150 9.63 3.30 -12.65
C ILE A 150 8.37 3.92 -12.07
N ASP A 151 8.37 4.15 -10.76
CA ASP A 151 7.31 4.86 -10.04
C ASP A 151 7.91 6.03 -9.29
N LEU A 152 7.23 7.18 -9.29
CA LEU A 152 7.57 8.37 -8.53
C LEU A 152 6.33 8.84 -7.78
N GLU A 153 6.45 9.12 -6.50
CA GLU A 153 5.36 9.60 -5.66
C GLU A 153 5.79 10.84 -4.89
N LEU A 154 4.87 11.78 -4.75
CA LEU A 154 4.97 12.95 -3.88
C LEU A 154 3.74 12.97 -2.96
N SER A 155 3.99 13.12 -1.66
CA SER A 155 2.95 13.19 -0.64
C SER A 155 3.07 14.49 0.14
N ARG A 156 1.93 15.08 0.50
CA ARG A 156 1.86 16.26 1.36
C ARG A 156 0.90 16.04 2.51
N SER A 157 1.39 16.31 3.72
CA SER A 157 0.59 16.35 4.95
C SER A 157 0.02 17.76 5.17
N TRP A 158 -1.24 17.82 5.64
CA TRP A 158 -1.99 19.06 5.80
C TRP A 158 -2.47 19.25 7.24
N GLY A 159 -2.59 20.50 7.65
CA GLY A 159 -3.03 20.91 8.98
C GLY A 159 -1.95 20.75 10.06
N GLU A 160 -2.14 21.35 11.21
CA GLU A 160 -1.20 21.29 12.33
C GLU A 160 -1.02 19.85 12.84
N ALA A 161 -2.10 19.06 12.89
CA ALA A 161 -2.08 17.67 13.30
C ALA A 161 -1.54 16.71 12.20
N ARG A 162 -1.30 17.20 10.95
CA ARG A 162 -0.88 16.38 9.80
C ARG A 162 -1.73 15.14 9.58
N SER A 163 -3.00 15.24 9.94
CA SER A 163 -3.93 14.12 9.89
C SER A 163 -4.51 13.87 8.49
N LEU A 164 -4.34 14.80 7.57
CA LEU A 164 -4.78 14.68 6.18
C LEU A 164 -3.54 14.62 5.28
N VAL A 165 -3.47 13.64 4.37
CA VAL A 165 -2.34 13.45 3.45
C VAL A 165 -2.86 13.30 2.04
N THR A 166 -2.40 14.17 1.13
CA THR A 166 -2.60 13.98 -0.32
C THR A 166 -1.39 13.27 -0.92
N ARG A 167 -1.63 12.39 -1.90
CA ARG A 167 -0.61 11.66 -2.64
C ARG A 167 -0.84 11.79 -4.13
N ALA A 168 0.22 12.01 -4.87
CA ALA A 168 0.24 11.97 -6.33
C ALA A 168 1.41 11.10 -6.76
N ALA A 169 1.14 10.08 -7.57
CA ALA A 169 2.17 9.19 -8.09
C ALA A 169 2.05 9.06 -9.61
N LEU A 170 3.20 9.01 -10.27
CA LEU A 170 3.32 8.75 -11.70
C LEU A 170 4.09 7.44 -11.88
N TYR A 171 3.74 6.66 -12.89
CA TYR A 171 4.54 5.51 -13.27
C TYR A 171 4.66 5.35 -14.77
N LYS A 172 5.70 4.61 -15.17
CA LYS A 172 5.87 4.10 -16.52
C LYS A 172 6.42 2.67 -16.46
N ALA A 173 5.82 1.78 -17.25
CA ALA A 173 6.22 0.39 -17.36
C ALA A 173 6.42 0.01 -18.83
N TRP A 174 7.41 -0.86 -19.10
CA TRP A 174 7.73 -1.39 -20.41
C TRP A 174 7.68 -2.91 -20.37
N PHE A 175 7.22 -3.52 -21.46
CA PHE A 175 7.02 -4.96 -21.60
C PHE A 175 7.77 -5.50 -22.84
N ASP A 176 8.09 -6.80 -22.86
CA ASP A 176 8.83 -7.46 -23.94
C ASP A 176 8.17 -7.31 -25.32
N ASP A 177 6.85 -7.27 -25.36
CA ASP A 177 6.06 -7.21 -26.60
C ASP A 177 5.80 -5.77 -27.11
N ARG A 178 6.72 -4.85 -26.80
CA ARG A 178 6.66 -3.41 -27.16
C ARG A 178 5.47 -2.66 -26.52
N ARG A 179 4.72 -3.27 -25.63
CA ARG A 179 3.72 -2.55 -24.84
C ARG A 179 4.39 -1.64 -23.84
N SER A 180 3.73 -0.57 -23.54
CA SER A 180 4.07 0.27 -22.39
C SER A 180 2.81 0.82 -21.74
N ASP A 181 2.86 0.95 -20.42
CA ASP A 181 1.85 1.59 -19.61
C ASP A 181 2.42 2.82 -18.95
N ARG A 182 1.61 3.84 -18.82
CA ARG A 182 1.89 5.01 -18.00
C ARG A 182 0.65 5.38 -17.21
N GLY A 183 0.83 5.83 -15.99
CA GLY A 183 -0.32 6.14 -15.17
C GLY A 183 -0.07 7.25 -14.17
N LEU A 184 -1.17 7.76 -13.67
CA LEU A 184 -1.28 8.72 -12.58
C LEU A 184 -2.16 8.11 -11.50
N ARG A 185 -1.68 8.11 -10.26
CA ARG A 185 -2.48 7.78 -9.08
C ARG A 185 -2.63 9.02 -8.22
N LEU A 186 -3.86 9.32 -7.82
CA LEU A 186 -4.18 10.37 -6.86
C LEU A 186 -4.91 9.75 -5.68
N ALA A 187 -4.53 10.13 -4.46
CA ALA A 187 -5.16 9.64 -3.25
C ALA A 187 -5.20 10.69 -2.15
N LEU A 188 -6.17 10.53 -1.27
CA LEU A 188 -6.33 11.27 -0.04
C LEU A 188 -6.42 10.28 1.11
N ALA A 189 -5.58 10.45 2.14
CA ALA A 189 -5.62 9.65 3.36
C ALA A 189 -5.93 10.53 4.56
N ALA A 190 -6.83 10.06 5.44
CA ALA A 190 -7.18 10.70 6.70
C ALA A 190 -6.79 9.80 7.86
N TYR A 191 -5.97 10.32 8.78
CA TYR A 191 -5.56 9.68 10.03
C TYR A 191 -6.50 10.13 11.14
N LEU A 192 -7.36 9.21 11.58
CA LEU A 192 -8.41 9.48 12.55
C LEU A 192 -8.03 8.99 13.96
N PRO A 193 -8.67 9.51 15.02
CA PRO A 193 -8.54 8.96 16.36
C PRO A 193 -8.86 7.45 16.40
N GLY A 194 -8.28 6.72 17.37
CA GLY A 194 -8.51 5.29 17.50
C GLY A 194 -7.65 4.43 16.55
N SER A 195 -6.58 5.01 15.97
CA SER A 195 -5.67 4.30 15.05
C SER A 195 -6.35 3.82 13.76
N LEU A 196 -7.32 4.58 13.27
CA LEU A 196 -8.02 4.34 12.02
C LEU A 196 -7.44 5.25 10.93
N VAL A 197 -7.06 4.66 9.81
CA VAL A 197 -6.66 5.37 8.59
C VAL A 197 -7.66 5.05 7.49
N LEU A 198 -8.26 6.09 6.91
CA LEU A 198 -9.10 5.96 5.72
C LEU A 198 -8.34 6.52 4.52
N GLU A 199 -8.35 5.82 3.40
CA GLU A 199 -7.77 6.29 2.15
C GLU A 199 -8.77 6.10 1.02
N ALA A 200 -8.86 7.09 0.12
CA ALA A 200 -9.62 6.98 -1.12
C ALA A 200 -8.83 7.63 -2.25
N GLY A 201 -8.99 7.13 -3.46
CA GLY A 201 -8.26 7.64 -4.60
C GLY A 201 -8.68 6.99 -5.91
N SER A 202 -7.91 7.28 -6.96
CA SER A 202 -8.07 6.65 -8.27
C SER A 202 -6.72 6.45 -8.93
N ALA A 203 -6.55 5.34 -9.63
CA ALA A 203 -5.46 5.08 -10.55
C ALA A 203 -5.98 5.25 -11.98
N LEU A 204 -5.34 6.12 -12.75
CA LEU A 204 -5.59 6.34 -14.17
C LEU A 204 -4.44 5.72 -14.95
N ASN A 205 -4.73 4.94 -15.96
CA ASN A 205 -3.71 4.30 -16.79
C ASN A 205 -3.96 4.55 -18.27
N LEU A 206 -2.88 4.60 -19.03
CA LEU A 206 -2.85 4.65 -20.48
C LEU A 206 -1.91 3.58 -21.01
N SER A 207 -2.46 2.58 -21.70
CA SER A 207 -1.72 1.49 -22.31
C SER A 207 -1.46 1.76 -23.79
N GLN A 208 -0.23 1.48 -24.22
CA GLN A 208 0.24 1.59 -25.60
C GLN A 208 0.70 0.23 -26.14
N PRO A 209 0.53 -0.04 -27.45
CA PRO A 209 -0.14 0.76 -28.48
C PRO A 209 -1.66 0.75 -28.31
N GLY A 210 -2.36 1.66 -28.99
CA GLY A 210 -3.82 1.73 -29.00
C GLY A 210 -4.39 2.82 -28.10
N ALA A 211 -3.58 3.47 -27.27
CA ALA A 211 -4.00 4.56 -26.37
C ALA A 211 -5.24 4.20 -25.52
N VAL A 212 -5.26 2.98 -24.95
CA VAL A 212 -6.40 2.49 -24.17
C VAL A 212 -6.33 3.06 -22.76
N HIS A 213 -7.36 3.80 -22.38
CA HIS A 213 -7.49 4.41 -21.06
C HIS A 213 -8.21 3.47 -20.10
N SER A 214 -7.78 3.49 -18.82
CA SER A 214 -8.51 2.84 -17.75
C SER A 214 -8.48 3.71 -16.49
N ALA A 215 -9.50 3.52 -15.65
CA ALA A 215 -9.63 4.24 -14.37
C ALA A 215 -10.10 3.27 -13.30
N MET A 216 -9.36 3.21 -12.19
CA MET A 216 -9.63 2.32 -11.07
C MET A 216 -9.72 3.12 -9.77
N PRO A 217 -10.91 3.65 -9.43
CA PRO A 217 -11.16 4.20 -8.11
C PRO A 217 -11.06 3.11 -7.04
N PHE A 218 -10.59 3.52 -5.86
CA PHE A 218 -10.44 2.65 -4.72
C PHE A 218 -10.73 3.37 -3.41
N ALA A 219 -11.04 2.61 -2.38
CA ALA A 219 -11.09 3.04 -1.00
C ALA A 219 -10.46 1.97 -0.10
N SER A 220 -9.87 2.40 1.01
CA SER A 220 -9.37 1.48 2.03
C SER A 220 -9.55 2.03 3.44
N ALA A 221 -9.64 1.12 4.40
CA ALA A 221 -9.65 1.41 5.82
C ALA A 221 -8.63 0.51 6.50
N THR A 222 -7.76 1.09 7.31
CA THR A 222 -6.78 0.36 8.11
C THR A 222 -6.98 0.70 9.58
N LEU A 223 -7.17 -0.32 10.41
CA LEU A 223 -7.32 -0.21 11.85
C LEU A 223 -6.17 -0.94 12.54
N GLY A 224 -5.56 -0.32 13.54
CA GLY A 224 -4.54 -0.95 14.36
C GLY A 224 -3.31 -0.10 14.57
N ARG A 225 -2.32 -0.69 15.25
CA ARG A 225 -1.08 -0.04 15.67
C ARG A 225 0.12 -0.91 15.37
N ASP A 226 1.24 -0.25 15.14
CA ASP A 226 2.54 -0.90 15.05
C ASP A 226 2.90 -1.55 16.40
N GLY A 227 3.52 -2.73 16.35
CA GLY A 227 3.80 -3.53 17.54
C GLY A 227 2.63 -4.35 18.08
N GLU A 228 1.40 -4.14 17.61
CA GLU A 228 0.20 -4.89 18.02
C GLU A 228 -0.39 -5.66 16.82
N GLN A 229 -1.16 -4.97 16.03
CA GLN A 229 -1.77 -5.53 14.81
C GLN A 229 -2.28 -4.44 13.88
N TYR A 230 -2.40 -4.80 12.61
CA TYR A 230 -3.12 -4.05 11.58
C TYR A 230 -4.13 -4.94 10.89
N LEU A 231 -5.33 -4.42 10.70
CA LEU A 231 -6.34 -4.98 9.82
C LEU A 231 -6.67 -3.93 8.76
N SER A 232 -6.43 -4.28 7.49
CA SER A 232 -6.73 -3.39 6.36
C SER A 232 -7.77 -4.05 5.46
N LEU A 233 -8.76 -3.27 5.08
CA LEU A 233 -9.74 -3.61 4.05
C LEU A 233 -9.53 -2.64 2.88
N ARG A 234 -9.47 -3.17 1.65
CA ARG A 234 -9.42 -2.37 0.42
C ARG A 234 -10.47 -2.84 -0.55
N VAL A 235 -11.12 -1.90 -1.20
CA VAL A 235 -12.06 -2.14 -2.28
C VAL A 235 -11.68 -1.31 -3.49
N SER A 236 -11.86 -1.87 -4.69
CA SER A 236 -11.73 -1.12 -5.94
C SER A 236 -12.77 -1.58 -6.95
N ARG A 237 -13.20 -0.68 -7.82
CA ARG A 237 -14.06 -1.00 -8.96
C ARG A 237 -13.83 0.03 -10.04
N GLY A 238 -13.67 -0.41 -11.28
CA GLY A 238 -13.44 0.50 -12.38
C GLY A 238 -13.20 -0.24 -13.68
N SER A 239 -12.62 0.44 -14.65
CA SER A 239 -12.26 -0.14 -15.94
C SER A 239 -10.79 -0.53 -15.95
N GLU A 240 -10.51 -1.69 -16.50
CA GLU A 240 -9.18 -2.14 -16.88
C GLU A 240 -9.06 -2.16 -18.40
N ALA A 241 -7.84 -1.94 -18.88
CA ALA A 241 -7.56 -1.95 -20.30
C ALA A 241 -6.22 -2.66 -20.56
N TYR A 242 -6.20 -3.51 -21.58
CA TYR A 242 -4.95 -4.13 -22.05
C TYR A 242 -5.03 -4.39 -23.55
N LEU A 243 -3.88 -4.63 -24.15
CA LEU A 243 -3.79 -5.03 -25.54
C LEU A 243 -3.80 -6.57 -25.64
N ALA A 244 -4.84 -7.15 -26.20
CA ALA A 244 -4.85 -8.58 -26.54
C ALA A 244 -3.96 -8.81 -27.76
N THR A 245 -3.04 -9.77 -27.68
CA THR A 245 -2.09 -10.09 -28.77
C THR A 245 -2.46 -11.35 -29.55
N VAL A 246 -3.48 -12.09 -29.10
CA VAL A 246 -3.98 -13.29 -29.81
C VAL A 246 -5.00 -12.87 -30.86
N GLY A 247 -4.72 -13.17 -32.11
CA GLY A 247 -5.55 -12.77 -33.27
C GLY A 247 -5.27 -11.37 -33.82
N GLY A 248 -4.14 -10.75 -33.38
CA GLY A 248 -3.74 -9.38 -33.69
C GLY A 248 -3.93 -8.43 -32.50
N PRO A 249 -3.29 -7.25 -32.52
CA PRO A 249 -3.36 -6.29 -31.45
C PRO A 249 -4.76 -5.67 -31.36
N GLN A 250 -5.57 -6.09 -30.41
CA GLN A 250 -6.89 -5.54 -30.15
C GLN A 250 -6.94 -4.91 -28.75
N PRO A 251 -7.32 -3.63 -28.63
CA PRO A 251 -7.56 -3.03 -27.33
C PRO A 251 -8.78 -3.68 -26.68
N VAL A 252 -8.62 -4.16 -25.47
CA VAL A 252 -9.70 -4.74 -24.68
C VAL A 252 -9.87 -3.89 -23.43
N GLN A 253 -11.08 -3.41 -23.22
CA GLN A 253 -11.50 -2.71 -22.03
C GLN A 253 -12.66 -3.45 -21.37
N PHE A 254 -12.64 -3.59 -20.07
CA PHE A 254 -13.69 -4.24 -19.29
C PHE A 254 -13.75 -3.69 -17.87
N ASP A 255 -14.91 -3.84 -17.26
CA ASP A 255 -15.07 -3.50 -15.84
C ASP A 255 -14.52 -4.61 -14.96
N SER A 256 -13.89 -4.22 -13.86
CA SER A 256 -13.40 -5.12 -12.83
C SER A 256 -13.67 -4.57 -11.43
N HIS A 257 -13.57 -5.45 -10.45
CA HIS A 257 -13.68 -5.10 -9.05
C HIS A 257 -12.79 -6.00 -8.20
N SER A 258 -12.30 -5.46 -7.08
CA SER A 258 -11.60 -6.25 -6.09
C SER A 258 -12.00 -5.87 -4.67
N VAL A 259 -11.92 -6.86 -3.78
CA VAL A 259 -12.03 -6.68 -2.33
C VAL A 259 -10.87 -7.46 -1.71
N GLY A 260 -10.05 -6.78 -0.92
CA GLY A 260 -8.89 -7.38 -0.28
C GLY A 260 -8.87 -7.09 1.21
N VAL A 261 -8.43 -8.06 1.99
CA VAL A 261 -8.18 -7.96 3.43
C VAL A 261 -6.74 -8.34 3.69
N ASN A 262 -6.07 -7.57 4.52
CA ASN A 262 -4.73 -7.87 5.01
C ASN A 262 -4.74 -7.74 6.54
N TRP A 263 -4.23 -8.77 7.22
CA TRP A 263 -4.08 -8.77 8.66
C TRP A 263 -2.62 -9.07 9.01
N ARG A 264 -2.00 -8.16 9.73
CA ARG A 264 -0.66 -8.28 10.30
C ARG A 264 -0.78 -8.28 11.81
N ARG A 265 -0.17 -9.25 12.49
CA ARG A 265 -0.19 -9.35 13.93
C ARG A 265 1.20 -9.66 14.47
N TRP A 266 1.61 -8.92 15.48
CA TRP A 266 2.81 -9.22 16.27
C TRP A 266 2.49 -10.31 17.29
N VAL A 267 3.35 -11.30 17.40
CA VAL A 267 3.30 -12.39 18.38
C VAL A 267 4.34 -12.16 19.46
N GLY A 268 5.43 -11.52 19.08
CA GLY A 268 6.49 -11.07 19.96
C GLY A 268 6.97 -9.68 19.54
N PRO A 269 7.89 -9.06 20.28
CA PRO A 269 8.36 -7.71 19.97
C PRO A 269 9.08 -7.61 18.63
N GLN A 270 9.63 -8.71 18.11
CA GLN A 270 10.45 -8.72 16.91
C GLN A 270 9.88 -9.56 15.77
N TRP A 271 8.73 -10.21 15.92
CA TRP A 271 8.17 -11.04 14.87
C TRP A 271 6.67 -11.18 14.95
N GLY A 272 6.08 -11.60 13.88
CA GLY A 272 4.66 -11.88 13.78
C GLY A 272 4.29 -12.53 12.47
N PHE A 273 2.99 -12.58 12.18
CA PHE A 273 2.46 -13.17 10.97
C PHE A 273 1.61 -12.19 10.18
N ILE A 274 1.46 -12.52 8.90
CA ILE A 274 0.64 -11.82 7.93
C ILE A 274 -0.35 -12.84 7.37
N ALA A 275 -1.63 -12.47 7.28
CA ALA A 275 -2.65 -13.20 6.55
C ALA A 275 -3.31 -12.25 5.56
N GLN A 276 -3.58 -12.73 4.35
CA GLN A 276 -4.24 -11.93 3.33
C GLN A 276 -5.25 -12.75 2.54
N ALA A 277 -6.32 -12.09 2.15
CA ALA A 277 -7.32 -12.65 1.26
C ALA A 277 -7.76 -11.59 0.27
N GLU A 278 -7.93 -11.97 -1.00
CA GLU A 278 -8.44 -11.11 -2.05
C GLU A 278 -9.46 -11.85 -2.90
N GLN A 279 -10.54 -11.17 -3.23
CA GLN A 279 -11.44 -11.57 -4.29
C GLN A 279 -11.41 -10.52 -5.38
N TYR A 280 -11.12 -10.96 -6.59
CA TYR A 280 -11.12 -10.18 -7.81
C TYR A 280 -12.13 -10.77 -8.79
N GLY A 281 -12.81 -9.91 -9.54
CA GLY A 281 -13.75 -10.32 -10.58
C GLY A 281 -13.74 -9.38 -11.77
N ASN A 282 -13.88 -10.00 -12.97
CA ASN A 282 -14.13 -9.34 -14.23
C ASN A 282 -15.12 -10.18 -15.06
N PRO A 283 -15.58 -9.76 -16.25
CA PRO A 283 -16.52 -10.52 -17.06
C PRO A 283 -16.06 -11.94 -17.44
N SER A 284 -14.74 -12.19 -17.42
CA SER A 284 -14.18 -13.44 -17.94
C SER A 284 -13.85 -14.45 -16.86
N TYR A 285 -13.48 -14.01 -15.65
CA TYR A 285 -13.19 -14.91 -14.54
C TYR A 285 -13.26 -14.19 -13.18
N ARG A 286 -13.30 -15.00 -12.14
CA ARG A 286 -13.08 -14.57 -10.75
C ARG A 286 -11.82 -15.22 -10.24
N ARG A 287 -11.10 -14.51 -9.38
CA ARG A 287 -9.92 -15.03 -8.66
C ARG A 287 -10.13 -14.83 -7.17
N THR A 288 -9.95 -15.88 -6.40
CA THR A 288 -9.86 -15.82 -4.94
C THR A 288 -8.43 -16.19 -4.56
N THR A 289 -7.72 -15.26 -3.95
CA THR A 289 -6.34 -15.42 -3.48
C THR A 289 -6.31 -15.47 -1.98
N LEU A 290 -5.60 -16.43 -1.41
CA LEU A 290 -5.28 -16.53 0.00
C LEU A 290 -3.77 -16.53 0.16
N GLY A 291 -3.28 -15.83 1.17
CA GLY A 291 -1.86 -15.76 1.47
C GLY A 291 -1.59 -15.76 2.95
N ALA A 292 -0.44 -16.31 3.31
CA ALA A 292 0.08 -16.29 4.66
C ALA A 292 1.58 -16.02 4.65
N GLY A 293 2.07 -15.37 5.68
CA GLY A 293 3.48 -15.03 5.78
C GLY A 293 3.92 -14.78 7.21
N LEU A 294 5.22 -14.64 7.35
CA LEU A 294 5.89 -14.25 8.58
C LEU A 294 6.68 -12.97 8.33
N PHE A 295 6.84 -12.19 9.37
CA PHE A 295 7.77 -11.07 9.39
C PHE A 295 8.64 -11.11 10.63
N ALA A 296 9.84 -10.59 10.49
CA ALA A 296 10.77 -10.33 11.59
C ALA A 296 11.31 -8.90 11.46
N GLN A 297 11.61 -8.31 12.62
CA GLN A 297 12.15 -6.95 12.71
C GLN A 297 13.20 -6.85 13.83
N TRP A 298 14.27 -6.07 13.61
CA TRP A 298 15.39 -5.89 14.56
C TRP A 298 16.17 -4.61 14.29
#